data_caef90da1b70b9d406299f17a0d2c115
#
_entry.id   caef90da1b70b9d406299f17a0d2c115
#
_cell.length_a   1.000
_cell.length_b   1.000
_cell.length_c   1.000
_cell.angle_alpha   90.00
_cell.angle_beta   90.00
_cell.angle_gamma   90.00
#
_symmetry.space_group_name_H-M   'P 1'
#
loop_
_entity.id
_entity.type
_entity.pdbx_description
1 polymer ?
#
loop_
_entity_poly.entity_id
_entity_poly.type
_entity_poly.pdbx_seq_one_letter_code
_entity_poly.pdbx_strand_id
1 'polypeptide(L)'
;MGRDRQGTLVSYRPDIKVLDCTLRDGGLVNNFAFSDEFVRDLYLANIKAGVDYMEFGYKASKELFDVNKFGKWKFCDEKDIRNIVGDNKTDMKISVMADVGRTDFKKDILNRKDSVIDLVRVATYINTIPAAIEMLEDAKKKGYETTVNI
;
A
#
# COMPACT_ATOMS: atom_id res chain seq x y z
N MET A 1 2.42 -1.07 -25.61
CA MET A 1 3.82 -0.95 -26.08
C MET A 1 4.64 -2.01 -25.35
N GLY A 2 5.08 -3.06 -26.04
CA GLY A 2 5.91 -4.11 -25.46
C GLY A 2 7.26 -3.53 -25.04
N ARG A 3 7.60 -3.72 -23.77
CA ARG A 3 8.90 -3.32 -23.24
C ARG A 3 9.92 -4.36 -23.66
N ASP A 4 10.66 -4.10 -24.75
CA ASP A 4 11.84 -4.86 -25.09
C ASP A 4 12.96 -4.53 -24.08
N ARG A 5 13.03 -5.34 -23.01
CA ARG A 5 14.10 -5.28 -22.02
C ARG A 5 15.04 -6.46 -22.23
N GLN A 6 15.86 -6.40 -23.23
CA GLN A 6 16.95 -7.35 -23.42
C GLN A 6 18.25 -6.76 -22.85
N GLY A 7 18.63 -7.24 -21.67
CA GLY A 7 19.98 -7.09 -21.13
C GLY A 7 20.69 -8.43 -21.14
N THR A 8 21.99 -8.44 -21.37
CA THR A 8 22.82 -9.67 -21.42
C THR A 8 22.90 -10.39 -20.05
N LEU A 9 22.56 -9.72 -18.95
CA LEU A 9 22.66 -10.24 -17.59
C LEU A 9 21.31 -10.42 -16.89
N VAL A 10 20.22 -9.83 -17.41
CA VAL A 10 18.90 -9.89 -16.80
C VAL A 10 17.86 -10.18 -17.88
N SER A 11 17.18 -11.31 -17.79
CA SER A 11 16.01 -11.62 -18.61
C SER A 11 14.76 -10.99 -18.02
N TYR A 12 13.89 -10.41 -18.87
CA TYR A 12 12.57 -9.95 -18.44
C TYR A 12 11.70 -11.13 -17.98
N ARG A 13 11.20 -11.02 -16.76
CA ARG A 13 10.33 -12.03 -16.13
C ARG A 13 8.96 -11.38 -15.91
N PRO A 14 7.99 -11.58 -16.80
CA PRO A 14 6.66 -10.95 -16.70
C PRO A 14 5.82 -11.43 -15.50
N ASP A 15 6.18 -12.56 -14.93
CA ASP A 15 5.62 -13.16 -13.73
C ASP A 15 6.09 -12.46 -12.43
N ILE A 16 7.22 -11.73 -12.48
CA ILE A 16 7.74 -10.97 -11.34
C ILE A 16 7.14 -9.57 -11.35
N LYS A 17 6.56 -9.17 -10.20
CA LYS A 17 6.00 -7.84 -9.98
C LYS A 17 6.88 -7.05 -9.01
N VAL A 18 7.04 -5.76 -9.30
CA VAL A 18 7.82 -4.83 -8.46
C VAL A 18 6.86 -4.03 -7.59
N LEU A 19 7.09 -4.09 -6.27
CA LEU A 19 6.39 -3.27 -5.28
C LEU A 19 7.38 -2.26 -4.69
N ASP A 20 7.11 -0.97 -4.85
CA ASP A 20 7.82 0.10 -4.14
C ASP A 20 7.24 0.30 -2.75
N CYS A 21 8.09 0.22 -1.72
CA CYS A 21 7.73 0.40 -0.32
C CYS A 21 8.38 1.65 0.29
N THR A 22 8.89 2.59 -0.50
CA THR A 22 9.66 3.75 -0.02
C THR A 22 8.91 4.54 1.04
N LEU A 23 7.63 4.82 0.85
CA LEU A 23 6.83 5.56 1.84
C LEU A 23 6.55 4.73 3.09
N ARG A 24 6.18 3.47 2.91
CA ARG A 24 5.82 2.61 4.04
C ARG A 24 7.03 2.33 4.94
N ASP A 25 8.17 1.96 4.37
CA ASP A 25 9.40 1.70 5.12
C ASP A 25 10.06 2.98 5.62
N GLY A 26 10.22 3.97 4.75
CA GLY A 26 10.80 5.27 5.13
C GLY A 26 10.00 5.99 6.21
N GLY A 27 8.69 5.78 6.26
CA GLY A 27 7.82 6.32 7.30
C GLY A 27 8.19 5.88 8.73
N LEU A 28 8.83 4.73 8.88
CA LEU A 28 9.31 4.26 10.18
C LEU A 28 10.43 5.15 10.75
N VAL A 29 11.15 5.89 9.90
CA VAL A 29 12.26 6.77 10.30
C VAL A 29 11.77 8.18 10.62
N ASN A 30 10.74 8.68 9.93
CA ASN A 30 10.27 10.07 10.04
C ASN A 30 8.83 10.21 10.54
N ASN A 31 8.30 9.19 11.21
CA ASN A 31 6.92 9.14 11.69
C ASN A 31 5.88 9.35 10.57
N PHE A 32 6.16 8.95 9.35
CA PHE A 32 5.30 9.10 8.17
C PHE A 32 5.03 10.55 7.77
N ALA A 33 5.92 11.46 8.15
CA ALA A 33 5.84 12.88 7.84
C ALA A 33 6.47 13.20 6.47
N PHE A 34 5.82 12.76 5.39
CA PHE A 34 6.17 13.13 4.02
C PHE A 34 5.22 14.22 3.50
N SER A 35 5.76 15.19 2.77
CA SER A 35 4.95 16.20 2.08
C SER A 35 4.19 15.60 0.89
N ASP A 36 3.07 16.20 0.53
CA ASP A 36 2.29 15.77 -0.63
C ASP A 36 3.06 15.91 -1.93
N GLU A 37 3.91 16.91 -2.04
CA GLU A 37 4.80 17.13 -3.17
C GLU A 37 5.75 15.94 -3.35
N PHE A 38 6.48 15.56 -2.28
CA PHE A 38 7.37 14.39 -2.32
C PHE A 38 6.64 13.11 -2.70
N VAL A 39 5.46 12.85 -2.12
CA VAL A 39 4.69 11.64 -2.39
C VAL A 39 4.18 11.63 -3.83
N ARG A 40 3.78 12.78 -4.38
CA ARG A 40 3.36 12.92 -5.78
C ARG A 40 4.53 12.70 -6.73
N ASP A 41 5.69 13.26 -6.44
CA ASP A 41 6.89 13.09 -7.28
C ASP A 41 7.31 11.62 -7.30
N LEU A 42 7.28 10.94 -6.15
CA LEU A 42 7.57 9.52 -6.06
C LEU A 42 6.55 8.69 -6.85
N TYR A 43 5.25 9.00 -6.73
CA TYR A 43 4.19 8.35 -7.50
C TYR A 43 4.43 8.47 -9.01
N LEU A 44 4.72 9.67 -9.49
CA LEU A 44 5.02 9.91 -10.92
C LEU A 44 6.30 9.22 -11.38
N ALA A 45 7.33 9.19 -10.54
CA ALA A 45 8.58 8.49 -10.82
C ALA A 45 8.36 6.97 -10.94
N ASN A 46 7.57 6.39 -10.04
CA ASN A 46 7.22 4.97 -10.08
C ASN A 46 6.42 4.60 -11.33
N ILE A 47 5.46 5.42 -11.75
CA ILE A 47 4.73 5.23 -13.01
C ILE A 47 5.71 5.22 -14.18
N LYS A 48 6.60 6.22 -14.26
CA LYS A 48 7.59 6.36 -15.33
C LYS A 48 8.58 5.19 -15.35
N ALA A 49 8.97 4.70 -14.18
CA ALA A 49 9.85 3.53 -14.04
C ALA A 49 9.14 2.20 -14.37
N GLY A 50 7.81 2.20 -14.39
CA GLY A 50 6.99 1.02 -14.64
C GLY A 50 6.95 0.05 -13.48
N VAL A 51 6.95 0.57 -12.26
CA VAL A 51 6.67 -0.17 -11.04
C VAL A 51 5.23 -0.69 -11.09
N ASP A 52 5.01 -1.92 -10.64
CA ASP A 52 3.68 -2.55 -10.70
C ASP A 52 2.79 -2.12 -9.53
N TYR A 53 3.36 -1.94 -8.33
CA TYR A 53 2.64 -1.54 -7.11
C TYR A 53 3.41 -0.46 -6.35
N MET A 54 2.70 0.50 -5.77
CA MET A 54 3.27 1.47 -4.81
C MET A 54 2.55 1.37 -3.47
N GLU A 55 3.29 1.09 -2.39
CA GLU A 55 2.76 1.00 -1.04
C GLU A 55 2.88 2.34 -0.32
N PHE A 56 1.74 3.00 -0.10
CA PHE A 56 1.68 4.36 0.46
C PHE A 56 2.00 4.43 1.95
N GLY A 57 1.67 3.39 2.69
CA GLY A 57 1.90 3.35 4.12
C GLY A 57 1.01 2.33 4.82
N TYR A 58 0.56 2.66 6.02
CA TYR A 58 -0.25 1.78 6.84
C TYR A 58 -1.72 2.21 6.87
N LYS A 59 -2.60 1.25 7.15
CA LYS A 59 -3.99 1.45 7.59
C LYS A 59 -4.06 1.36 9.12
N ALA A 60 -3.23 2.13 9.83
CA ALA A 60 -3.22 2.11 11.28
C ALA A 60 -4.48 2.73 11.86
N SER A 61 -5.01 2.13 12.94
CA SER A 61 -6.18 2.66 13.65
C SER A 61 -5.85 3.96 14.38
N LYS A 62 -6.64 4.99 14.16
CA LYS A 62 -6.53 6.29 14.86
C LYS A 62 -6.92 6.22 16.34
N GLU A 63 -7.53 5.12 16.76
CA GLU A 63 -7.82 4.87 18.17
C GLU A 63 -6.58 4.37 18.93
N LEU A 64 -5.62 3.77 18.21
CA LEU A 64 -4.38 3.24 18.77
C LEU A 64 -3.17 4.16 18.56
N PHE A 65 -3.20 5.00 17.51
CA PHE A 65 -2.09 5.87 17.14
C PHE A 65 -2.52 7.34 17.14
N ASP A 66 -1.76 8.17 17.84
CA ASP A 66 -2.02 9.61 17.95
C ASP A 66 -1.74 10.31 16.60
N VAL A 67 -2.78 10.89 16.02
CA VAL A 67 -2.72 11.63 14.75
C VAL A 67 -1.83 12.88 14.80
N ASN A 68 -1.49 13.37 16.00
CA ASN A 68 -0.58 14.50 16.18
C ASN A 68 0.90 14.09 16.21
N LYS A 69 1.18 12.80 16.43
CA LYS A 69 2.54 12.23 16.46
C LYS A 69 2.99 11.62 15.16
N PHE A 70 2.03 11.21 14.32
CA PHE A 70 2.30 10.53 13.07
C PHE A 70 1.71 11.30 11.89
N GLY A 71 2.45 11.35 10.79
CA GLY A 71 1.97 11.87 9.52
C GLY A 71 0.83 11.02 8.93
N LYS A 72 0.09 11.61 8.01
CA LYS A 72 -1.12 11.03 7.41
C LYS A 72 -0.89 9.69 6.69
N TRP A 73 0.33 9.40 6.24
CA TRP A 73 0.70 8.14 5.59
C TRP A 73 0.79 6.95 6.56
N LYS A 74 0.74 7.20 7.88
CA LYS A 74 0.49 6.15 8.88
C LYS A 74 -0.93 5.60 8.82
N PHE A 75 -1.87 6.42 8.39
CA PHE A 75 -3.31 6.10 8.37
C PHE A 75 -3.84 5.85 6.95
N CYS A 76 -3.21 6.41 5.94
CA CYS A 76 -3.58 6.29 4.53
C CYS A 76 -5.08 6.47 4.30
N ASP A 77 -5.66 7.57 4.82
CA ASP A 77 -7.05 7.90 4.54
C ASP A 77 -7.29 7.98 3.04
N GLU A 78 -8.44 7.53 2.59
CA GLU A 78 -8.81 7.51 1.18
C GLU A 78 -8.67 8.90 0.52
N LYS A 79 -9.09 9.97 1.21
CA LYS A 79 -8.96 11.36 0.73
C LYS A 79 -7.51 11.78 0.49
N ASP A 80 -6.58 11.31 1.34
CA ASP A 80 -5.16 11.69 1.25
C ASP A 80 -4.49 10.96 0.08
N ILE A 81 -4.82 9.68 -0.14
CA ILE A 81 -4.34 8.94 -1.30
C ILE A 81 -4.93 9.55 -2.59
N ARG A 82 -6.24 9.83 -2.63
CA ARG A 82 -6.89 10.46 -3.79
C ARG A 82 -6.34 11.83 -4.13
N ASN A 83 -5.90 12.61 -3.14
CA ASN A 83 -5.25 13.90 -3.37
C ASN A 83 -3.94 13.76 -4.17
N ILE A 84 -3.29 12.61 -4.12
CA ILE A 84 -2.07 12.31 -4.88
C ILE A 84 -2.39 11.68 -6.23
N VAL A 85 -3.20 10.62 -6.24
CA VAL A 85 -3.38 9.73 -7.41
C VAL A 85 -4.65 10.00 -8.21
N GLY A 86 -5.56 10.85 -7.69
CA GLY A 86 -6.91 11.00 -8.26
C GLY A 86 -7.67 9.67 -8.23
N ASP A 87 -8.23 9.27 -9.37
CA ASP A 87 -8.90 7.98 -9.56
C ASP A 87 -7.93 6.88 -10.04
N ASN A 88 -6.64 7.15 -10.01
CA ASN A 88 -5.57 6.26 -10.46
C ASN A 88 -5.88 5.57 -11.82
N LYS A 89 -5.84 6.32 -12.89
CA LYS A 89 -6.05 5.80 -14.27
C LYS A 89 -4.79 5.22 -14.90
N THR A 90 -3.83 4.76 -14.08
CA THR A 90 -2.56 4.18 -14.54
C THR A 90 -2.56 2.67 -14.35
N ASP A 91 -1.58 1.98 -14.95
CA ASP A 91 -1.39 0.54 -14.75
C ASP A 91 -0.79 0.19 -13.38
N MET A 92 -0.20 1.18 -12.68
CA MET A 92 0.38 0.97 -11.35
C MET A 92 -0.71 0.87 -10.31
N LYS A 93 -0.69 -0.20 -9.52
CA LYS A 93 -1.66 -0.47 -8.46
C LYS A 93 -1.24 0.18 -7.14
N ILE A 94 -2.23 0.62 -6.38
CA ILE A 94 -2.04 1.24 -5.07
C ILE A 94 -2.14 0.17 -3.98
N SER A 95 -1.13 0.14 -3.11
CA SER A 95 -1.05 -0.79 -1.98
C SER A 95 -1.00 -0.06 -0.64
N VAL A 96 -1.52 -0.71 0.39
CA VAL A 96 -1.35 -0.31 1.79
C VAL A 96 -1.07 -1.55 2.65
N MET A 97 -0.38 -1.35 3.77
CA MET A 97 -0.16 -2.39 4.77
C MET A 97 -1.16 -2.27 5.92
N ALA A 98 -1.66 -3.40 6.39
CA ALA A 98 -2.56 -3.50 7.53
C ALA A 98 -2.00 -4.51 8.55
N ASP A 99 -1.59 -4.02 9.72
CA ASP A 99 -0.98 -4.85 10.75
C ASP A 99 -2.05 -5.48 11.64
N VAL A 100 -1.91 -6.77 11.91
CA VAL A 100 -2.73 -7.47 12.90
C VAL A 100 -2.60 -6.80 14.27
N GLY A 101 -3.74 -6.48 14.88
CA GLY A 101 -3.81 -5.82 16.18
C GLY A 101 -3.51 -4.31 16.16
N ARG A 102 -3.24 -3.73 14.98
CA ARG A 102 -2.97 -2.29 14.81
C ARG A 102 -3.87 -1.60 13.79
N THR A 103 -4.66 -2.38 13.06
CA THR A 103 -5.66 -1.92 12.09
C THR A 103 -7.03 -2.43 12.54
N ASP A 104 -8.03 -1.56 12.65
CA ASP A 104 -9.43 -1.99 12.70
C ASP A 104 -9.88 -2.24 11.25
N PHE A 105 -9.65 -3.45 10.76
CA PHE A 105 -9.86 -3.77 9.35
C PHE A 105 -11.33 -3.71 8.91
N LYS A 106 -12.27 -3.80 9.84
CA LYS A 106 -13.69 -3.66 9.54
C LYS A 106 -14.08 -2.20 9.29
N LYS A 107 -13.44 -1.27 10.03
CA LYS A 107 -13.72 0.16 10.01
C LYS A 107 -12.77 0.92 9.06
N ASP A 108 -11.47 0.63 9.13
CA ASP A 108 -10.43 1.41 8.44
C ASP A 108 -10.25 1.01 6.96
N ILE A 109 -10.70 -0.21 6.58
CA ILE A 109 -10.63 -0.70 5.19
C ILE A 109 -12.02 -0.65 4.57
N LEU A 110 -12.23 0.28 3.65
CA LEU A 110 -13.49 0.47 2.91
C LEU A 110 -13.74 -0.71 1.94
N ASN A 111 -14.92 -0.76 1.32
CA ASN A 111 -15.10 -1.64 0.16
C ASN A 111 -14.26 -1.14 -1.03
N ARG A 112 -13.74 -2.05 -1.85
CA ARG A 112 -12.89 -1.72 -3.02
C ARG A 112 -13.55 -0.75 -4.00
N LYS A 113 -14.86 -0.84 -4.18
CA LYS A 113 -15.64 0.07 -5.06
C LYS A 113 -15.59 1.53 -4.60
N ASP A 114 -15.33 1.78 -3.33
CA ASP A 114 -15.30 3.10 -2.71
C ASP A 114 -13.85 3.60 -2.49
N SER A 115 -12.86 2.81 -2.94
CA SER A 115 -11.43 3.03 -2.70
C SER A 115 -10.61 3.04 -3.99
N VAL A 116 -9.50 3.79 -4.01
CA VAL A 116 -8.48 3.72 -5.07
C VAL A 116 -7.39 2.71 -4.75
N ILE A 117 -7.42 2.11 -3.56
CA ILE A 117 -6.48 1.05 -3.16
C ILE A 117 -6.84 -0.24 -3.90
N ASP A 118 -5.85 -0.96 -4.41
CA ASP A 118 -6.00 -2.21 -5.13
C ASP A 118 -5.59 -3.43 -4.29
N LEU A 119 -4.54 -3.27 -3.47
CA LEU A 119 -3.91 -4.33 -2.71
C LEU A 119 -3.86 -3.98 -1.22
N VAL A 120 -4.32 -4.88 -0.37
CA VAL A 120 -4.11 -4.85 1.08
C VAL A 120 -3.10 -5.93 1.45
N ARG A 121 -1.94 -5.51 2.00
CA ARG A 121 -0.92 -6.42 2.51
C ARG A 121 -1.07 -6.54 4.02
N VAL A 122 -1.44 -7.72 4.48
CA VAL A 122 -1.59 -7.97 5.92
C VAL A 122 -0.24 -8.35 6.53
N ALA A 123 0.23 -7.58 7.53
CA ALA A 123 1.43 -7.92 8.28
C ALA A 123 1.06 -8.61 9.59
N THR A 124 1.80 -9.67 9.92
CA THR A 124 1.55 -10.49 11.09
C THR A 124 2.85 -11.14 11.61
N TYR A 125 2.75 -11.70 12.79
CA TYR A 125 3.76 -12.60 13.36
C TYR A 125 3.23 -14.04 13.36
N ILE A 126 4.12 -15.01 13.44
CA ILE A 126 3.77 -16.44 13.38
C ILE A 126 2.68 -16.84 14.41
N ASN A 127 2.67 -16.22 15.57
CA ASN A 127 1.68 -16.48 16.63
C ASN A 127 0.32 -15.80 16.42
N THR A 128 0.19 -14.92 15.43
CA THR A 128 -1.06 -14.19 15.12
C THR A 128 -1.61 -14.50 13.71
N ILE A 129 -1.12 -15.56 13.08
CA ILE A 129 -1.59 -16.00 11.76
C ILE A 129 -3.11 -16.20 11.66
N PRO A 130 -3.82 -16.80 12.66
CA PRO A 130 -5.28 -16.94 12.58
C PRO A 130 -6.00 -15.59 12.40
N ALA A 131 -5.58 -14.54 13.12
CA ALA A 131 -6.14 -13.20 12.99
C ALA A 131 -5.79 -12.57 11.62
N ALA A 132 -4.60 -12.85 11.09
CA ALA A 132 -4.22 -12.40 9.75
C ALA A 132 -5.11 -13.03 8.66
N ILE A 133 -5.46 -14.30 8.80
CA ILE A 133 -6.37 -14.98 7.86
C ILE A 133 -7.74 -14.30 7.87
N GLU A 134 -8.29 -13.96 9.06
CA GLU A 134 -9.56 -13.24 9.16
C GLU A 134 -9.51 -11.89 8.43
N MET A 135 -8.42 -11.14 8.61
CA MET A 135 -8.21 -9.85 7.91
C MET A 135 -8.11 -10.04 6.39
N LEU A 136 -7.37 -11.06 5.93
CA LEU A 136 -7.23 -11.38 4.50
C LEU A 136 -8.58 -11.74 3.87
N GLU A 137 -9.37 -12.58 4.54
CA GLU A 137 -10.69 -12.97 4.07
C GLU A 137 -11.66 -11.78 4.00
N ASP A 138 -11.63 -10.89 4.99
CA ASP A 138 -12.45 -9.67 5.00
C ASP A 138 -12.05 -8.74 3.85
N ALA A 139 -10.75 -8.47 3.67
CA ALA A 139 -10.26 -7.65 2.58
C ALA A 139 -10.60 -8.25 1.21
N LYS A 140 -10.46 -9.58 1.06
CA LYS A 140 -10.85 -10.29 -0.15
C LYS A 140 -12.36 -10.20 -0.43
N LYS A 141 -13.20 -10.35 0.58
CA LYS A 141 -14.67 -10.16 0.47
C LYS A 141 -15.03 -8.73 0.06
N LYS A 142 -14.25 -7.74 0.49
CA LYS A 142 -14.38 -6.33 0.09
C LYS A 142 -13.89 -6.06 -1.35
N GLY A 143 -13.25 -7.04 -2.02
CA GLY A 143 -12.83 -6.99 -3.42
C GLY A 143 -11.38 -6.61 -3.66
N TYR A 144 -10.53 -6.62 -2.65
CA TYR A 144 -9.10 -6.32 -2.76
C TYR A 144 -8.27 -7.52 -3.21
N GLU A 145 -7.15 -7.24 -3.90
CA GLU A 145 -6.02 -8.15 -3.90
C GLU A 145 -5.44 -8.23 -2.49
N THR A 146 -4.97 -9.41 -2.09
CA THR A 146 -4.47 -9.60 -0.72
C THR A 146 -3.19 -10.41 -0.71
N THR A 147 -2.25 -10.02 0.17
CA THR A 147 -1.05 -10.80 0.48
C THR A 147 -0.80 -10.78 1.98
N VAL A 148 0.00 -11.72 2.47
CA VAL A 148 0.46 -11.75 3.85
C VAL A 148 1.97 -11.54 3.91
N ASN A 149 2.42 -10.81 4.92
CA ASN A 149 3.80 -10.57 5.27
C ASN A 149 4.03 -11.07 6.71
N ILE A 150 4.89 -12.08 6.89
CA ILE A 150 5.14 -12.76 8.18
C ILE A 150 6.55 -12.44 8.67
#